data_4539d66df0b681ce0bf0953064bbd2c2
#
_entry.id   4539d66df0b681ce0bf0953064bbd2c2
#
_cell.length_a   1.000
_cell.length_b   1.000
_cell.length_c   1.000
_cell.angle_alpha   90.00
_cell.angle_beta   90.00
_cell.angle_gamma   90.00
#
_symmetry.space_group_name_H-M   'P 1'
#
loop_
_entity.id
_entity.type
_entity.pdbx_description
1 polymer ?
#
loop_
_entity_poly.entity_id
_entity_poly.type
_entity_poly.pdbx_seq_one_letter_code
_entity_poly.pdbx_strand_id
1 'polypeptide(L)'
;MEKPYHIVERKDTQGLASFLAKNGQALLPMLEWIEQSQAAVDELIDVVGRATIEAVLRLSAERVAGPPHPGKKGGAIGWHGGEPGTICLKERKLRVKRPRLRKKGEKEGGEIAVPAYEALRADGKLGSRMLEILLRGVSTRQYKQVLPEMAETVGVTRSSVSREAIEASEAELKRLCERRLDDLVLLVLYLDGVIFGEHHVLVALGVDVEGRKHVLGLAEGASENQVVARDVLEDLVRRGVKPDRKYLFVIDGSKALRAAIDAVFGTENPVQRCRQHKLENVTGYLPEELKDQVKAAMRAGFRLPAKEGMAKLEKQAQWLEHEYPSAAASLREGLAEMFTVNRLELSPRLARCLCSTNVIESPHSGVRRRTRRVCRWRDGKMVLRWAAAALLMTESNFRRIMGYRDLWMLAAALGRKTASAQEKVA
;
A
#
# COMPACT_ATOMS: atom_id res chain seq x y z
N MET A 1 -31.01 27.74 -0.26
CA MET A 1 -30.24 28.70 -1.09
C MET A 1 -29.76 27.93 -2.31
N GLU A 2 -30.48 28.08 -3.41
CA GLU A 2 -30.08 27.50 -4.71
C GLU A 2 -28.87 28.28 -5.24
N LYS A 3 -27.81 27.56 -5.58
CA LYS A 3 -26.67 28.15 -6.29
C LYS A 3 -27.09 28.30 -7.76
N PRO A 4 -27.02 29.51 -8.35
CA PRO A 4 -27.35 29.68 -9.74
C PRO A 4 -26.28 29.02 -10.62
N TYR A 5 -26.66 27.98 -11.33
CA TYR A 5 -25.82 27.42 -12.41
C TYR A 5 -26.01 28.33 -13.65
N HIS A 6 -24.95 29.02 -14.04
CA HIS A 6 -24.92 29.69 -15.33
C HIS A 6 -24.68 28.65 -16.42
N ILE A 7 -25.72 28.37 -17.22
CA ILE A 7 -25.58 27.60 -18.46
C ILE A 7 -24.92 28.53 -19.48
N VAL A 8 -23.67 28.28 -19.79
CA VAL A 8 -22.94 29.02 -20.84
C VAL A 8 -23.42 28.50 -22.20
N GLU A 9 -24.10 29.31 -22.97
CA GLU A 9 -24.62 28.93 -24.28
C GLU A 9 -23.46 28.63 -25.27
N ARG A 10 -23.70 27.75 -26.24
CA ARG A 10 -22.73 27.30 -27.26
C ARG A 10 -22.08 28.44 -28.05
N LYS A 11 -22.76 29.57 -28.19
CA LYS A 11 -22.27 30.78 -28.88
C LYS A 11 -21.17 31.52 -28.09
N ASP A 12 -21.30 31.54 -26.76
CA ASP A 12 -20.34 32.21 -25.89
C ASP A 12 -19.00 31.46 -25.82
N THR A 13 -19.03 30.11 -25.87
CA THR A 13 -17.82 29.29 -25.92
C THR A 13 -17.05 29.43 -27.22
N GLN A 14 -17.71 29.66 -28.39
CA GLN A 14 -17.06 29.93 -29.66
C GLN A 14 -16.43 31.33 -29.69
N GLY A 15 -17.11 32.31 -29.11
CA GLY A 15 -16.61 33.69 -28.97
C GLY A 15 -15.37 33.73 -28.11
N LEU A 16 -15.37 33.05 -26.97
CA LEU A 16 -14.23 32.95 -26.04
C LEU A 16 -13.06 32.21 -26.70
N ALA A 17 -13.29 31.08 -27.38
CA ALA A 17 -12.25 30.35 -28.07
C ALA A 17 -11.60 31.20 -29.19
N SER A 18 -12.41 31.99 -29.94
CA SER A 18 -11.93 32.91 -30.96
C SER A 18 -11.13 34.08 -30.36
N PHE A 19 -11.57 34.59 -29.22
CA PHE A 19 -10.84 35.65 -28.49
C PHE A 19 -9.48 35.13 -27.99
N LEU A 20 -9.48 33.94 -27.35
CA LEU A 20 -8.25 33.32 -26.84
C LEU A 20 -7.28 32.93 -27.97
N ALA A 21 -7.80 32.48 -29.10
CA ALA A 21 -6.97 32.19 -30.29
C ALA A 21 -6.32 33.46 -30.90
N LYS A 22 -7.03 34.62 -30.83
CA LYS A 22 -6.48 35.90 -31.30
C LYS A 22 -5.48 36.51 -30.29
N ASN A 23 -5.66 36.23 -29.03
CA ASN A 23 -4.81 36.78 -27.96
C ASN A 23 -3.88 35.69 -27.36
N GLY A 24 -3.36 34.82 -28.21
CA GLY A 24 -2.56 33.66 -27.81
C GLY A 24 -1.38 33.95 -26.89
N GLN A 25 -0.79 35.17 -26.98
CA GLN A 25 0.28 35.60 -26.08
C GLN A 25 -0.17 35.63 -24.60
N ALA A 26 -1.42 35.89 -24.31
CA ALA A 26 -1.95 35.90 -22.95
C ALA A 26 -2.03 34.47 -22.34
N LEU A 27 -1.99 33.41 -23.17
CA LEU A 27 -2.03 32.03 -22.74
C LEU A 27 -0.62 31.41 -22.60
N LEU A 28 0.45 32.08 -23.04
CA LEU A 28 1.82 31.57 -22.93
C LEU A 28 2.27 31.28 -21.49
N PRO A 29 1.98 32.12 -20.48
CA PRO A 29 2.27 31.77 -19.09
C PRO A 29 1.52 30.52 -18.60
N MET A 30 0.30 30.30 -19.10
CA MET A 30 -0.52 29.14 -18.77
C MET A 30 0.03 27.86 -19.40
N LEU A 31 0.65 27.93 -20.56
CA LEU A 31 1.37 26.80 -21.16
C LEU A 31 2.53 26.34 -20.29
N GLU A 32 3.34 27.28 -19.80
CA GLU A 32 4.44 26.97 -18.89
C GLU A 32 3.95 26.36 -17.57
N TRP A 33 2.83 26.87 -17.05
CA TRP A 33 2.18 26.29 -15.86
C TRP A 33 1.66 24.88 -16.10
N ILE A 34 1.03 24.60 -17.24
CA ILE A 34 0.53 23.26 -17.62
C ILE A 34 1.70 22.30 -17.79
N GLU A 35 2.80 22.73 -18.38
CA GLU A 35 3.99 21.92 -18.56
C GLU A 35 4.73 21.65 -17.23
N GLN A 36 4.60 22.52 -16.24
CA GLN A 36 5.28 22.45 -14.95
C GLN A 36 4.37 21.96 -13.79
N SER A 37 3.07 22.18 -13.86
CA SER A 37 2.12 21.87 -12.77
C SER A 37 0.70 21.57 -13.27
N GLN A 38 0.27 20.32 -13.11
CA GLN A 38 -1.09 19.86 -13.46
C GLN A 38 -2.20 20.51 -12.62
N ALA A 39 -1.88 21.02 -11.42
CA ALA A 39 -2.86 21.68 -10.54
C ALA A 39 -3.47 22.94 -11.17
N ALA A 40 -2.69 23.68 -11.96
CA ALA A 40 -3.17 24.87 -12.67
C ALA A 40 -4.15 24.53 -13.79
N VAL A 41 -4.03 23.35 -14.39
CA VAL A 41 -4.90 22.87 -15.46
C VAL A 41 -6.31 22.55 -14.95
N ASP A 42 -6.36 21.93 -13.79
CA ASP A 42 -7.64 21.56 -13.19
C ASP A 42 -8.51 22.78 -12.88
N GLU A 43 -7.89 23.86 -12.36
CA GLU A 43 -8.56 25.12 -12.09
C GLU A 43 -8.98 25.85 -13.39
N LEU A 44 -8.14 25.78 -14.41
CA LEU A 44 -8.43 26.33 -15.73
C LEU A 44 -9.66 25.67 -16.37
N ILE A 45 -9.85 24.38 -16.21
CA ILE A 45 -10.97 23.62 -16.79
C ILE A 45 -12.29 23.93 -16.13
N ASP A 46 -12.29 24.08 -14.83
CA ASP A 46 -13.48 24.46 -14.08
C ASP A 46 -13.97 25.87 -14.46
N VAL A 47 -13.06 26.73 -14.96
CA VAL A 47 -13.39 28.12 -15.33
C VAL A 47 -13.69 28.30 -16.81
N VAL A 48 -13.02 27.61 -17.73
CA VAL A 48 -12.97 28.01 -19.14
C VAL A 48 -13.28 26.91 -20.18
N GLY A 49 -13.34 25.66 -19.81
CA GLY A 49 -13.87 24.57 -20.64
C GLY A 49 -12.97 24.02 -21.77
N ARG A 50 -13.50 23.05 -22.52
CA ARG A 50 -12.82 22.29 -23.59
C ARG A 50 -12.11 23.16 -24.65
N ALA A 51 -12.76 24.25 -25.05
CA ALA A 51 -12.25 25.12 -26.10
C ALA A 51 -10.89 25.74 -25.74
N THR A 52 -10.70 26.07 -24.47
CA THR A 52 -9.43 26.62 -23.97
C THR A 52 -8.32 25.56 -23.98
N ILE A 53 -8.63 24.34 -23.61
CA ILE A 53 -7.67 23.24 -23.68
C ILE A 53 -7.22 23.00 -25.12
N GLU A 54 -8.15 22.96 -26.06
CA GLU A 54 -7.81 22.80 -27.48
C GLU A 54 -6.98 23.99 -28.02
N ALA A 55 -7.22 25.21 -27.53
CA ALA A 55 -6.37 26.37 -27.83
C ALA A 55 -4.97 26.22 -27.24
N VAL A 56 -4.85 25.76 -26.00
CA VAL A 56 -3.56 25.48 -25.35
C VAL A 56 -2.78 24.40 -26.10
N LEU A 57 -3.45 23.31 -26.50
CA LEU A 57 -2.81 22.25 -27.29
C LEU A 57 -2.31 22.78 -28.64
N ARG A 58 -3.07 23.67 -29.27
CA ARG A 58 -2.68 24.32 -30.51
C ARG A 58 -1.45 25.21 -30.33
N LEU A 59 -1.41 26.04 -29.28
CA LEU A 59 -0.26 26.88 -28.94
C LEU A 59 0.99 26.05 -28.63
N SER A 60 0.85 24.95 -27.89
CA SER A 60 1.94 24.03 -27.63
C SER A 60 2.48 23.40 -28.94
N ALA A 61 1.59 23.06 -29.87
CA ALA A 61 1.99 22.56 -31.19
C ALA A 61 2.68 23.66 -32.05
N GLU A 62 2.22 24.91 -31.94
CA GLU A 62 2.86 26.06 -32.62
C GLU A 62 4.29 26.34 -32.11
N ARG A 63 4.53 26.14 -30.82
CA ARG A 63 5.90 26.22 -30.25
C ARG A 63 6.84 25.17 -30.86
N VAL A 64 6.32 23.98 -31.19
CA VAL A 64 7.11 22.87 -31.74
C VAL A 64 7.30 22.96 -33.24
N ALA A 65 6.24 23.29 -34.00
CA ALA A 65 6.20 23.20 -35.46
C ALA A 65 6.14 24.58 -36.18
N GLY A 66 6.01 25.68 -35.41
CA GLY A 66 5.68 26.99 -35.96
C GLY A 66 4.19 27.09 -36.35
N PRO A 67 3.77 28.22 -36.96
CA PRO A 67 2.37 28.43 -37.32
C PRO A 67 1.83 27.39 -38.31
N PRO A 68 0.52 27.10 -38.29
CA PRO A 68 -0.10 26.04 -39.15
C PRO A 68 0.13 26.25 -40.64
N HIS A 69 0.27 27.49 -41.09
CA HIS A 69 0.44 27.84 -42.48
C HIS A 69 1.68 28.76 -42.69
N PRO A 70 2.91 28.20 -42.57
CA PRO A 70 4.14 29.02 -42.53
C PRO A 70 4.59 29.54 -43.93
N GLY A 71 3.86 29.22 -45.00
CA GLY A 71 4.25 29.57 -46.34
C GLY A 71 5.57 28.93 -46.77
N LYS A 72 6.42 29.67 -47.50
CA LYS A 72 7.73 29.20 -47.96
C LYS A 72 8.78 29.03 -46.86
N LYS A 73 8.53 29.55 -45.63
CA LYS A 73 9.43 29.51 -44.47
C LYS A 73 9.16 28.34 -43.53
N GLY A 74 8.51 27.31 -43.99
CA GLY A 74 8.18 26.18 -43.10
C GLY A 74 9.40 25.37 -42.64
N GLY A 75 9.46 25.07 -41.32
CA GLY A 75 10.50 24.29 -40.67
C GLY A 75 10.46 22.79 -41.06
N ALA A 76 11.30 21.98 -40.39
CA ALA A 76 11.41 20.54 -40.58
C ALA A 76 10.17 19.75 -40.11
N ILE A 77 9.35 20.37 -39.20
CA ILE A 77 8.13 19.79 -38.64
C ILE A 77 6.92 20.46 -39.32
N GLY A 78 5.92 19.68 -39.70
CA GLY A 78 4.71 20.16 -40.34
C GLY A 78 3.44 19.75 -39.60
N TRP A 79 2.39 20.55 -39.78
CA TRP A 79 1.04 20.24 -39.28
C TRP A 79 0.37 19.22 -40.22
N HIS A 80 -0.23 18.19 -39.64
CA HIS A 80 -0.96 17.13 -40.31
C HIS A 80 -2.44 17.04 -39.88
N GLY A 81 -3.08 18.20 -39.70
CA GLY A 81 -4.47 18.29 -39.27
C GLY A 81 -4.65 18.07 -37.77
N GLY A 82 -5.77 17.53 -37.37
CA GLY A 82 -6.09 17.19 -35.99
C GLY A 82 -6.84 15.88 -35.88
N GLU A 83 -6.67 15.19 -34.78
CA GLU A 83 -7.38 13.94 -34.48
C GLU A 83 -8.02 13.98 -33.11
N PRO A 84 -9.03 13.12 -32.85
CA PRO A 84 -9.61 12.98 -31.54
C PRO A 84 -8.58 12.41 -30.57
N GLY A 85 -8.37 13.06 -29.45
CA GLY A 85 -7.53 12.63 -28.34
C GLY A 85 -8.31 12.58 -27.03
N THR A 86 -7.74 12.00 -26.01
CA THR A 86 -8.31 11.99 -24.66
C THR A 86 -7.26 12.49 -23.68
N ILE A 87 -7.64 13.44 -22.85
CA ILE A 87 -6.82 13.94 -21.76
C ILE A 87 -7.44 13.52 -20.42
N CYS A 88 -6.59 13.43 -19.39
CA CYS A 88 -7.00 13.12 -18.03
C CYS A 88 -7.04 14.41 -17.22
N LEU A 89 -8.14 14.64 -16.55
CA LEU A 89 -8.33 15.72 -15.59
C LEU A 89 -8.57 15.09 -14.23
N LYS A 90 -8.31 15.82 -13.14
CA LYS A 90 -8.38 15.31 -11.73
C LYS A 90 -9.18 14.02 -11.52
N GLU A 91 -10.42 14.01 -12.00
CA GLU A 91 -11.36 12.90 -11.77
C GLU A 91 -12.12 12.49 -13.03
N ARG A 92 -11.80 13.04 -14.20
CA ARG A 92 -12.52 12.80 -15.46
C ARG A 92 -11.58 12.73 -16.67
N LYS A 93 -12.01 12.01 -17.70
CA LYS A 93 -11.38 12.03 -19.03
C LYS A 93 -12.19 12.94 -19.95
N LEU A 94 -11.52 13.82 -20.68
CA LEU A 94 -12.16 14.71 -21.63
C LEU A 94 -11.68 14.38 -23.05
N ARG A 95 -12.62 14.25 -24.00
CA ARG A 95 -12.28 14.21 -25.42
C ARG A 95 -11.97 15.60 -25.94
N VAL A 96 -10.81 15.71 -26.58
CA VAL A 96 -10.32 16.95 -27.19
C VAL A 96 -9.85 16.68 -28.62
N LYS A 97 -9.84 17.69 -29.45
CA LYS A 97 -9.21 17.63 -30.76
C LYS A 97 -7.75 18.05 -30.60
N ARG A 98 -6.81 17.09 -30.75
CA ARG A 98 -5.37 17.37 -30.66
C ARG A 98 -4.76 17.64 -32.03
N PRO A 99 -3.80 18.58 -32.17
CA PRO A 99 -3.01 18.77 -33.37
C PRO A 99 -2.12 17.54 -33.62
N ARG A 100 -1.94 17.19 -34.89
CA ARG A 100 -0.94 16.20 -35.32
C ARG A 100 0.24 16.89 -35.97
N LEU A 101 1.44 16.57 -35.52
CA LEU A 101 2.70 17.07 -36.02
C LEU A 101 3.53 15.91 -36.56
N ARG A 102 4.21 16.15 -37.72
CA ARG A 102 5.11 15.17 -38.32
C ARG A 102 6.36 15.84 -38.90
N LYS A 103 7.46 15.10 -38.92
CA LYS A 103 8.65 15.49 -39.67
C LYS A 103 8.38 15.41 -41.15
N LYS A 104 8.82 16.44 -41.88
CA LYS A 104 8.72 16.47 -43.33
C LYS A 104 9.71 15.46 -43.93
N GLY A 105 9.24 14.65 -44.88
CA GLY A 105 10.06 13.66 -45.59
C GLY A 105 10.02 12.24 -45.03
N GLU A 106 9.50 12.00 -43.85
CA GLU A 106 9.31 10.65 -43.29
C GLU A 106 7.88 10.14 -43.60
N LYS A 107 7.76 9.04 -44.36
CA LYS A 107 6.45 8.46 -44.77
C LYS A 107 5.80 7.64 -43.66
N GLU A 108 6.58 6.98 -42.81
CA GLU A 108 6.10 6.22 -41.61
C GLU A 108 6.92 6.56 -40.38
N GLY A 109 6.26 6.71 -39.23
CA GLY A 109 6.92 6.87 -37.91
C GLY A 109 7.33 8.28 -37.46
N GLY A 110 7.18 9.31 -38.33
CA GLY A 110 7.63 10.67 -38.03
C GLY A 110 6.67 11.52 -37.18
N GLU A 111 5.77 10.92 -36.39
CA GLU A 111 4.84 11.69 -35.53
C GLU A 111 5.58 12.32 -34.35
N ILE A 112 5.35 13.60 -34.11
CA ILE A 112 5.98 14.38 -33.06
C ILE A 112 4.96 14.67 -31.97
N ALA A 113 5.33 14.35 -30.75
CA ALA A 113 4.48 14.60 -29.57
C ALA A 113 4.25 16.10 -29.34
N VAL A 114 3.03 16.45 -28.92
CA VAL A 114 2.68 17.79 -28.46
C VAL A 114 2.86 17.82 -26.93
N PRO A 115 3.83 18.58 -26.37
CA PRO A 115 4.19 18.49 -24.95
C PRO A 115 3.02 18.66 -24.00
N ALA A 116 2.17 19.67 -24.23
CA ALA A 116 0.99 19.90 -23.41
C ALA A 116 -0.02 18.72 -23.46
N TYR A 117 -0.12 18.03 -24.60
CA TYR A 117 -0.99 16.85 -24.69
C TYR A 117 -0.43 15.67 -23.88
N GLU A 118 0.87 15.41 -23.95
CA GLU A 118 1.49 14.33 -23.18
C GLU A 118 1.42 14.61 -21.68
N ALA A 119 1.64 15.86 -21.24
CA ALA A 119 1.47 16.26 -19.85
C ALA A 119 0.05 16.04 -19.34
N LEU A 120 -0.96 16.40 -20.13
CA LEU A 120 -2.38 16.20 -19.78
C LEU A 120 -2.83 14.74 -19.87
N ARG A 121 -2.16 13.92 -20.69
CA ARG A 121 -2.43 12.49 -20.83
C ARG A 121 -1.88 11.67 -19.66
N ALA A 122 -0.76 12.08 -19.09
CA ALA A 122 0.02 11.35 -18.08
C ALA A 122 -0.58 11.38 -16.65
N ASP A 123 -1.80 11.91 -16.44
CA ASP A 123 -2.35 12.04 -15.09
C ASP A 123 -2.80 10.70 -14.49
N GLY A 124 -1.96 10.14 -13.60
CA GLY A 124 -2.27 8.94 -12.81
C GLY A 124 -3.28 9.15 -11.68
N LYS A 125 -3.75 10.37 -11.41
CA LYS A 125 -4.66 10.67 -10.29
C LYS A 125 -6.02 9.99 -10.45
N LEU A 126 -6.51 9.86 -11.68
CA LEU A 126 -7.77 9.18 -11.96
C LEU A 126 -7.72 7.70 -11.56
N GLY A 127 -6.65 6.99 -11.92
CA GLY A 127 -6.45 5.60 -11.54
C GLY A 127 -6.37 5.41 -10.03
N SER A 128 -5.63 6.28 -9.34
CA SER A 128 -5.53 6.27 -7.87
C SER A 128 -6.88 6.53 -7.21
N ARG A 129 -7.69 7.46 -7.73
CA ARG A 129 -9.03 7.73 -7.23
C ARG A 129 -9.98 6.56 -7.44
N MET A 130 -9.94 5.94 -8.61
CA MET A 130 -10.71 4.72 -8.90
C MET A 130 -10.33 3.57 -7.98
N LEU A 131 -9.04 3.36 -7.74
CA LEU A 131 -8.56 2.35 -6.82
C LEU A 131 -9.04 2.63 -5.39
N GLU A 132 -8.98 3.87 -4.92
CA GLU A 132 -9.49 4.25 -3.61
C GLU A 132 -10.98 3.94 -3.45
N ILE A 133 -11.79 4.26 -4.46
CA ILE A 133 -13.23 3.99 -4.47
C ILE A 133 -13.51 2.49 -4.40
N LEU A 134 -12.78 1.68 -5.16
CA LEU A 134 -12.89 0.23 -5.11
C LEU A 134 -12.49 -0.34 -3.75
N LEU A 135 -11.41 0.16 -3.16
CA LEU A 135 -10.95 -0.22 -1.82
C LEU A 135 -11.90 0.24 -0.70
N ARG A 136 -12.72 1.27 -0.94
CA ARG A 136 -13.82 1.66 -0.04
C ARG A 136 -15.06 0.78 -0.21
N GLY A 137 -15.04 -0.20 -1.14
CA GLY A 137 -16.09 -1.20 -1.33
C GLY A 137 -17.16 -0.80 -2.34
N VAL A 138 -16.90 0.14 -3.22
CA VAL A 138 -17.78 0.45 -4.35
C VAL A 138 -17.44 -0.45 -5.54
N SER A 139 -18.45 -1.12 -6.10
CA SER A 139 -18.26 -2.00 -7.25
C SER A 139 -18.00 -1.19 -8.53
N THR A 140 -17.22 -1.75 -9.46
CA THR A 140 -17.00 -1.16 -10.79
C THR A 140 -18.30 -0.96 -11.57
N ARG A 141 -19.40 -1.64 -11.21
CA ARG A 141 -20.71 -1.48 -11.82
C ARG A 141 -21.45 -0.23 -11.34
N GLN A 142 -21.11 0.27 -10.16
CA GLN A 142 -21.74 1.41 -9.50
C GLN A 142 -20.94 2.72 -9.62
N TYR A 143 -19.84 2.72 -10.42
CA TYR A 143 -18.99 3.89 -10.53
C TYR A 143 -19.71 5.17 -10.95
N LYS A 144 -20.75 5.05 -11.82
CA LYS A 144 -21.57 6.17 -12.25
C LYS A 144 -22.33 6.87 -11.12
N GLN A 145 -22.70 6.12 -10.07
CA GLN A 145 -23.42 6.67 -8.92
C GLN A 145 -22.49 7.40 -7.94
N VAL A 146 -21.22 7.00 -7.92
CA VAL A 146 -20.23 7.53 -6.96
C VAL A 146 -19.41 8.67 -7.55
N LEU A 147 -19.27 8.68 -8.88
CA LEU A 147 -18.63 9.73 -9.65
C LEU A 147 -19.57 10.20 -10.77
N PRO A 148 -20.62 10.98 -10.44
CA PRO A 148 -21.57 11.49 -11.43
C PRO A 148 -20.88 12.25 -12.56
N GLU A 149 -19.85 13.03 -12.25
CA GLU A 149 -19.04 13.79 -13.20
C GLU A 149 -18.29 12.88 -14.19
N MET A 150 -17.94 11.65 -13.80
CA MET A 150 -17.36 10.65 -14.71
C MET A 150 -18.44 9.99 -15.61
N ALA A 151 -19.70 10.01 -15.21
CA ALA A 151 -20.78 9.45 -16.01
C ALA A 151 -21.04 10.27 -17.27
N GLU A 152 -20.74 11.56 -17.24
CA GLU A 152 -20.87 12.49 -18.38
C GLU A 152 -19.61 12.50 -19.25
N THR A 153 -18.50 11.90 -18.79
CA THR A 153 -17.24 11.85 -19.53
C THR A 153 -17.25 10.74 -20.57
N VAL A 154 -17.04 11.14 -21.79
CA VAL A 154 -16.94 10.22 -22.95
C VAL A 154 -15.69 9.32 -22.78
N GLY A 155 -15.88 8.00 -22.86
CA GLY A 155 -14.79 7.02 -22.83
C GLY A 155 -14.56 6.31 -21.50
N VAL A 156 -15.30 6.64 -20.45
CA VAL A 156 -15.26 5.89 -19.19
C VAL A 156 -16.23 4.71 -19.26
N THR A 157 -15.71 3.54 -19.53
CA THR A 157 -16.44 2.26 -19.52
C THR A 157 -16.05 1.45 -18.29
N ARG A 158 -16.82 0.41 -17.97
CA ARG A 158 -16.43 -0.55 -16.92
C ARG A 158 -15.03 -1.13 -17.15
N SER A 159 -14.68 -1.38 -18.40
CA SER A 159 -13.36 -1.90 -18.78
C SER A 159 -12.25 -0.88 -18.60
N SER A 160 -12.50 0.43 -18.86
CA SER A 160 -11.51 1.47 -18.59
C SER A 160 -11.30 1.68 -17.09
N VAL A 161 -12.36 1.71 -16.29
CA VAL A 161 -12.27 1.76 -14.82
C VAL A 161 -11.44 0.60 -14.28
N SER A 162 -11.68 -0.61 -14.79
CA SER A 162 -10.92 -1.79 -14.38
C SER A 162 -9.43 -1.68 -14.75
N ARG A 163 -9.09 -1.22 -15.95
CA ARG A 163 -7.69 -1.04 -16.39
C ARG A 163 -6.96 0.02 -15.55
N GLU A 164 -7.56 1.18 -15.37
CA GLU A 164 -6.98 2.25 -14.53
C GLU A 164 -6.75 1.79 -13.10
N ALA A 165 -7.69 1.03 -12.51
CA ALA A 165 -7.53 0.46 -11.17
C ALA A 165 -6.43 -0.62 -11.12
N ILE A 166 -6.26 -1.40 -12.20
CA ILE A 166 -5.17 -2.36 -12.33
C ILE A 166 -3.83 -1.62 -12.32
N GLU A 167 -3.63 -0.66 -13.20
CA GLU A 167 -2.40 0.12 -13.32
C GLU A 167 -2.07 0.84 -12.00
N ALA A 168 -3.05 1.48 -11.38
CA ALA A 168 -2.86 2.15 -10.08
C ALA A 168 -2.50 1.16 -8.96
N SER A 169 -3.11 -0.03 -8.92
CA SER A 169 -2.77 -1.04 -7.93
C SER A 169 -1.41 -1.70 -8.17
N GLU A 170 -0.98 -1.81 -9.42
CA GLU A 170 0.38 -2.23 -9.79
C GLU A 170 1.43 -1.20 -9.34
N ALA A 171 1.13 0.09 -9.52
CA ALA A 171 1.98 1.17 -9.02
C ALA A 171 2.11 1.14 -7.49
N GLU A 172 1.03 0.87 -6.74
CA GLU A 172 1.07 0.72 -5.29
C GLU A 172 1.90 -0.51 -4.86
N LEU A 173 1.74 -1.65 -5.54
CA LEU A 173 2.56 -2.83 -5.28
C LEU A 173 4.04 -2.52 -5.52
N LYS A 174 4.37 -1.90 -6.65
CA LYS A 174 5.73 -1.48 -6.98
C LYS A 174 6.30 -0.53 -5.93
N ARG A 175 5.52 0.49 -5.52
CA ARG A 175 5.90 1.44 -4.46
C ARG A 175 6.24 0.74 -3.15
N LEU A 176 5.47 -0.28 -2.76
CA LEU A 176 5.73 -1.06 -1.55
C LEU A 176 7.01 -1.90 -1.68
N CYS A 177 7.17 -2.61 -2.81
CA CYS A 177 8.32 -3.50 -3.04
C CYS A 177 9.64 -2.76 -3.28
N GLU A 178 9.60 -1.53 -3.78
CA GLU A 178 10.80 -0.71 -4.03
C GLU A 178 11.11 0.28 -2.90
N ARG A 179 10.22 0.43 -1.91
CA ARG A 179 10.42 1.35 -0.79
C ARG A 179 11.70 1.01 -0.02
N ARG A 180 12.61 1.99 0.09
CA ARG A 180 13.81 1.87 0.92
C ARG A 180 13.44 1.87 2.40
N LEU A 181 14.20 1.10 3.18
CA LEU A 181 13.94 0.85 4.60
C LEU A 181 15.13 1.30 5.48
N ASP A 182 16.16 1.90 4.90
CA ASP A 182 17.39 2.30 5.58
C ASP A 182 17.15 3.30 6.71
N ASP A 183 16.19 4.21 6.52
CA ASP A 183 15.86 5.28 7.48
C ASP A 183 14.98 4.78 8.65
N LEU A 184 14.50 3.53 8.57
CA LEU A 184 13.65 2.97 9.62
C LEU A 184 14.50 2.34 10.73
N VAL A 185 14.36 2.87 11.94
CA VAL A 185 14.98 2.27 13.12
C VAL A 185 14.01 1.24 13.73
N LEU A 186 13.93 0.07 13.11
CA LEU A 186 13.03 -1.00 13.51
C LEU A 186 13.50 -1.71 14.78
N LEU A 187 12.59 -2.08 15.67
CA LEU A 187 12.84 -2.91 16.86
C LEU A 187 12.11 -4.25 16.79
N VAL A 188 10.92 -4.28 16.18
CA VAL A 188 10.09 -5.50 16.11
C VAL A 188 9.74 -5.79 14.66
N LEU A 189 9.79 -7.06 14.29
CA LEU A 189 9.37 -7.57 12.99
C LEU A 189 8.29 -8.63 13.19
N TYR A 190 7.13 -8.40 12.60
CA TYR A 190 6.01 -9.34 12.56
C TYR A 190 5.98 -10.01 11.19
N LEU A 191 5.78 -11.32 11.19
CA LEU A 191 5.51 -12.12 9.98
C LEU A 191 4.24 -12.90 10.22
N ASP A 192 3.26 -12.72 9.34
CA ASP A 192 1.97 -13.39 9.46
C ASP A 192 1.30 -13.55 8.10
N GLY A 193 0.50 -14.59 7.96
CA GLY A 193 -0.22 -14.92 6.74
C GLY A 193 -1.62 -14.31 6.67
N VAL A 194 -2.04 -13.93 5.48
CA VAL A 194 -3.43 -13.56 5.19
C VAL A 194 -3.93 -14.33 3.97
N ILE A 195 -5.19 -14.78 4.03
CA ILE A 195 -5.79 -15.64 3.01
C ILE A 195 -6.76 -14.82 2.16
N PHE A 196 -6.68 -15.00 0.84
CA PHE A 196 -7.54 -14.43 -0.19
C PHE A 196 -8.09 -15.55 -1.11
N GLY A 197 -9.26 -16.10 -0.79
CA GLY A 197 -9.76 -17.29 -1.46
C GLY A 197 -8.81 -18.47 -1.25
N GLU A 198 -8.22 -18.98 -2.33
CA GLU A 198 -7.23 -20.07 -2.28
C GLU A 198 -5.77 -19.57 -2.19
N HIS A 199 -5.56 -18.28 -2.25
CA HIS A 199 -4.24 -17.67 -2.21
C HIS A 199 -3.84 -17.28 -0.80
N HIS A 200 -2.61 -17.61 -0.44
CA HIS A 200 -1.98 -17.21 0.80
C HIS A 200 -0.99 -16.08 0.51
N VAL A 201 -0.95 -15.08 1.36
CA VAL A 201 0.01 -13.96 1.26
C VAL A 201 0.69 -13.80 2.61
N LEU A 202 2.01 -13.95 2.61
CA LEU A 202 2.85 -13.64 3.77
C LEU A 202 3.09 -12.13 3.79
N VAL A 203 2.86 -11.49 4.92
CA VAL A 203 3.06 -10.06 5.14
C VAL A 203 4.11 -9.84 6.21
N ALA A 204 5.03 -8.91 5.95
CA ALA A 204 5.99 -8.42 6.92
C ALA A 204 5.61 -7.02 7.39
N LEU A 205 5.50 -6.83 8.71
CA LEU A 205 5.21 -5.56 9.36
C LEU A 205 6.35 -5.22 10.35
N GLY A 206 6.84 -3.98 10.31
CA GLY A 206 7.84 -3.49 11.26
C GLY A 206 7.24 -2.52 12.28
N VAL A 207 7.85 -2.48 13.46
CA VAL A 207 7.60 -1.44 14.46
C VAL A 207 8.90 -0.72 14.77
N ASP A 208 8.90 0.60 14.61
CA ASP A 208 10.05 1.46 14.86
C ASP A 208 10.20 1.84 16.36
N VAL A 209 11.27 2.55 16.67
CA VAL A 209 11.58 3.04 18.04
C VAL A 209 10.52 3.98 18.61
N GLU A 210 9.69 4.58 17.75
CA GLU A 210 8.59 5.46 18.18
C GLU A 210 7.25 4.71 18.32
N GLY A 211 7.24 3.41 18.04
CA GLY A 211 6.05 2.56 18.07
C GLY A 211 5.14 2.69 16.86
N ARG A 212 5.60 3.32 15.78
CA ARG A 212 4.87 3.38 14.52
C ARG A 212 4.99 2.05 13.78
N LYS A 213 3.92 1.68 13.12
CA LYS A 213 3.84 0.46 12.32
C LYS A 213 4.10 0.77 10.86
N HIS A 214 4.92 -0.05 10.22
CA HIS A 214 5.30 0.08 8.81
C HIS A 214 5.06 -1.24 8.09
N VAL A 215 4.31 -1.23 7.00
CA VAL A 215 4.19 -2.38 6.11
C VAL A 215 5.51 -2.51 5.36
N LEU A 216 6.27 -3.56 5.60
CA LEU A 216 7.61 -3.71 5.03
C LEU A 216 7.60 -4.44 3.70
N GLY A 217 6.75 -5.45 3.53
CA GLY A 217 6.68 -6.24 2.32
C GLY A 217 5.61 -7.30 2.38
N LEU A 218 5.41 -7.95 1.23
CA LEU A 218 4.49 -9.08 1.09
C LEU A 218 4.94 -9.99 -0.05
N ALA A 219 4.61 -11.27 0.05
CA ALA A 219 4.80 -12.23 -1.02
C ALA A 219 3.64 -13.23 -1.06
N GLU A 220 3.35 -13.78 -2.25
CA GLU A 220 2.40 -14.86 -2.40
C GLU A 220 3.04 -16.17 -1.93
N GLY A 221 2.37 -16.86 -1.03
CA GLY A 221 2.75 -18.14 -0.46
C GLY A 221 2.31 -18.26 0.98
N ALA A 222 2.20 -19.49 1.47
CA ALA A 222 1.84 -19.76 2.85
C ALA A 222 2.99 -19.42 3.81
N SER A 223 2.67 -19.05 5.04
CA SER A 223 3.66 -18.82 6.12
C SER A 223 4.44 -20.08 6.48
N GLU A 224 3.93 -21.24 6.11
CA GLU A 224 4.57 -22.55 6.27
C GLU A 224 5.59 -22.88 5.17
N ASN A 225 5.71 -22.03 4.14
CA ASN A 225 6.69 -22.18 3.08
C ASN A 225 7.99 -21.41 3.43
N GLN A 226 9.01 -22.15 3.81
CA GLN A 226 10.31 -21.60 4.21
C GLN A 226 10.97 -20.77 3.09
N VAL A 227 10.81 -21.14 1.81
CA VAL A 227 11.42 -20.42 0.68
C VAL A 227 10.77 -19.04 0.58
N VAL A 228 9.43 -18.97 0.58
CA VAL A 228 8.71 -17.69 0.53
C VAL A 228 9.07 -16.80 1.73
N ALA A 229 9.13 -17.38 2.93
CA ALA A 229 9.50 -16.65 4.13
C ALA A 229 10.92 -16.07 4.03
N ARG A 230 11.87 -16.87 3.53
CA ARG A 230 13.25 -16.45 3.32
C ARG A 230 13.35 -15.36 2.26
N ASP A 231 12.68 -15.52 1.12
CA ASP A 231 12.67 -14.52 0.04
C ASP A 231 12.17 -13.16 0.52
N VAL A 232 11.09 -13.13 1.34
CA VAL A 232 10.58 -11.91 1.97
C VAL A 232 11.65 -11.27 2.85
N LEU A 233 12.30 -12.03 3.73
CA LEU A 233 13.31 -11.51 4.64
C LEU A 233 14.57 -11.02 3.91
N GLU A 234 15.04 -11.74 2.89
CA GLU A 234 16.15 -11.33 2.03
C GLU A 234 15.82 -10.04 1.26
N ASP A 235 14.56 -9.89 0.80
CA ASP A 235 14.09 -8.66 0.19
C ASP A 235 14.14 -7.47 1.16
N LEU A 236 13.74 -7.66 2.43
CA LEU A 236 13.87 -6.62 3.44
C LEU A 236 15.31 -6.19 3.64
N VAL A 237 16.24 -7.15 3.70
CA VAL A 237 17.69 -6.88 3.83
C VAL A 237 18.20 -6.09 2.62
N ARG A 238 17.86 -6.52 1.40
CA ARG A 238 18.24 -5.81 0.15
C ARG A 238 17.74 -4.36 0.14
N ARG A 239 16.58 -4.09 0.74
CA ARG A 239 15.98 -2.75 0.82
C ARG A 239 16.45 -1.92 2.02
N GLY A 240 17.32 -2.45 2.88
CA GLY A 240 18.02 -1.68 3.91
C GLY A 240 17.82 -2.11 5.34
N VAL A 241 17.05 -3.17 5.63
CA VAL A 241 17.00 -3.76 6.98
C VAL A 241 18.36 -4.42 7.27
N LYS A 242 18.99 -4.06 8.38
CA LYS A 242 20.35 -4.47 8.70
C LYS A 242 20.37 -5.88 9.35
N PRO A 243 20.93 -6.92 8.70
CA PRO A 243 20.94 -8.28 9.26
C PRO A 243 21.87 -8.45 10.48
N ASP A 244 22.83 -7.56 10.66
CA ASP A 244 23.75 -7.51 11.80
C ASP A 244 23.14 -6.91 13.08
N ARG A 245 21.92 -6.39 13.00
CA ARG A 245 21.18 -5.85 14.15
C ARG A 245 20.21 -6.87 14.70
N LYS A 246 20.03 -6.88 16.02
CA LYS A 246 19.02 -7.72 16.68
C LYS A 246 17.64 -7.08 16.60
N TYR A 247 16.63 -7.90 16.34
CA TYR A 247 15.21 -7.55 16.32
C TYR A 247 14.43 -8.56 17.15
N LEU A 248 13.32 -8.13 17.74
CA LEU A 248 12.33 -9.06 18.25
C LEU A 248 11.42 -9.50 17.07
N PHE A 249 11.47 -10.77 16.72
CA PHE A 249 10.51 -11.35 15.77
C PHE A 249 9.28 -11.86 16.50
N VAL A 250 8.09 -11.59 15.97
CA VAL A 250 6.82 -12.12 16.49
C VAL A 250 6.11 -12.87 15.38
N ILE A 251 5.90 -14.17 15.59
CA ILE A 251 5.36 -15.10 14.58
C ILE A 251 4.23 -15.98 15.16
N ASP A 252 3.44 -16.59 14.29
CA ASP A 252 2.37 -17.53 14.65
C ASP A 252 2.86 -18.85 15.28
N GLY A 253 4.11 -19.20 15.04
CA GLY A 253 4.73 -20.44 15.52
C GLY A 253 5.12 -21.39 14.39
N SER A 254 5.01 -20.95 13.13
CA SER A 254 5.48 -21.70 11.97
C SER A 254 6.98 -22.00 12.07
N LYS A 255 7.35 -23.29 11.94
CA LYS A 255 8.75 -23.73 11.89
C LYS A 255 9.49 -23.17 10.69
N ALA A 256 8.78 -22.98 9.58
CA ALA A 256 9.34 -22.42 8.36
C ALA A 256 9.73 -20.94 8.54
N LEU A 257 8.90 -20.13 9.21
CA LEU A 257 9.22 -18.76 9.55
C LEU A 257 10.44 -18.71 10.48
N ARG A 258 10.48 -19.57 11.50
CA ARG A 258 11.63 -19.66 12.42
C ARG A 258 12.92 -19.97 11.67
N ALA A 259 12.92 -21.00 10.82
CA ALA A 259 14.09 -21.39 10.04
C ALA A 259 14.53 -20.28 9.05
N ALA A 260 13.60 -19.56 8.45
CA ALA A 260 13.91 -18.43 7.58
C ALA A 260 14.56 -17.26 8.35
N ILE A 261 14.05 -16.95 9.56
CA ILE A 261 14.63 -15.92 10.44
C ILE A 261 16.07 -16.30 10.80
N ASP A 262 16.30 -17.54 11.22
CA ASP A 262 17.62 -18.03 11.59
C ASP A 262 18.61 -17.98 10.42
N ALA A 263 18.15 -18.31 9.22
CA ALA A 263 18.97 -18.28 8.01
C ALA A 263 19.39 -16.86 7.59
N VAL A 264 18.51 -15.87 7.73
CA VAL A 264 18.74 -14.51 7.21
C VAL A 264 19.31 -13.57 8.28
N PHE A 265 18.85 -13.68 9.52
CA PHE A 265 19.22 -12.78 10.63
C PHE A 265 20.04 -13.44 11.73
N GLY A 266 20.25 -14.75 11.65
CA GLY A 266 20.98 -15.53 12.65
C GLY A 266 20.12 -15.93 13.85
N THR A 267 20.60 -16.95 14.58
CA THR A 267 19.89 -17.61 15.70
C THR A 267 19.81 -16.77 16.98
N GLU A 268 20.62 -15.70 17.06
CA GLU A 268 20.71 -14.81 18.23
C GLU A 268 19.54 -13.82 18.37
N ASN A 269 18.66 -13.77 17.39
CA ASN A 269 17.49 -12.91 17.44
C ASN A 269 16.41 -13.49 18.35
N PRO A 270 15.85 -12.71 19.29
CA PRO A 270 14.73 -13.17 20.10
C PRO A 270 13.49 -13.36 19.22
N VAL A 271 12.88 -14.54 19.31
CA VAL A 271 11.63 -14.86 18.63
C VAL A 271 10.55 -15.11 19.68
N GLN A 272 9.44 -14.41 19.57
CA GLN A 272 8.23 -14.62 20.36
C GLN A 272 7.19 -15.34 19.50
N ARG A 273 6.74 -16.50 19.94
CA ARG A 273 5.55 -17.15 19.36
C ARG A 273 4.28 -16.51 19.87
N CYS A 274 3.30 -16.35 19.00
CA CYS A 274 1.99 -15.79 19.34
C CYS A 274 1.28 -16.66 20.37
N ARG A 275 1.01 -16.09 21.55
CA ARG A 275 0.27 -16.79 22.62
C ARG A 275 -1.17 -17.04 22.26
N GLN A 276 -1.79 -16.17 21.45
CA GLN A 276 -3.19 -16.35 21.05
C GLN A 276 -3.33 -17.57 20.12
N HIS A 277 -2.49 -17.68 19.09
CA HIS A 277 -2.46 -18.86 18.22
C HIS A 277 -2.14 -20.14 19.00
N LYS A 278 -1.24 -20.08 19.97
CA LYS A 278 -0.94 -21.23 20.82
C LYS A 278 -2.14 -21.65 21.67
N LEU A 279 -2.89 -20.70 22.23
CA LEU A 279 -4.14 -21.01 22.96
C LEU A 279 -5.14 -21.72 22.06
N GLU A 280 -5.32 -21.24 20.83
CA GLU A 280 -6.23 -21.84 19.85
C GLU A 280 -5.77 -23.22 19.40
N ASN A 281 -4.47 -23.38 19.10
CA ASN A 281 -3.90 -24.66 18.70
C ASN A 281 -4.07 -25.73 19.78
N VAL A 282 -3.76 -25.42 21.05
CA VAL A 282 -3.91 -26.37 22.16
C VAL A 282 -5.37 -26.73 22.39
N THR A 283 -6.26 -25.72 22.43
CA THR A 283 -7.68 -25.95 22.69
C THR A 283 -8.43 -26.55 21.51
N GLY A 284 -7.88 -26.51 20.31
CA GLY A 284 -8.41 -27.20 19.13
C GLY A 284 -8.44 -28.73 19.27
N TYR A 285 -7.60 -29.30 20.16
CA TYR A 285 -7.55 -30.72 20.47
C TYR A 285 -8.40 -31.12 21.68
N LEU A 286 -9.17 -30.19 22.28
CA LEU A 286 -9.91 -30.40 23.50
C LEU A 286 -11.42 -30.33 23.28
N PRO A 287 -12.21 -31.11 24.06
CA PRO A 287 -13.65 -30.93 24.11
C PRO A 287 -14.02 -29.54 24.68
N GLU A 288 -15.23 -29.09 24.34
CA GLU A 288 -15.67 -27.69 24.63
C GLU A 288 -15.60 -27.35 26.13
N GLU A 289 -15.97 -28.33 26.97
CA GLU A 289 -16.05 -28.21 28.44
C GLU A 289 -14.68 -27.87 29.07
N LEU A 290 -13.58 -28.36 28.46
CA LEU A 290 -12.23 -28.15 29.00
C LEU A 290 -11.52 -26.91 28.46
N LYS A 291 -11.99 -26.37 27.31
CA LYS A 291 -11.30 -25.26 26.63
C LYS A 291 -11.07 -24.06 27.52
N ASP A 292 -12.08 -23.62 28.24
CA ASP A 292 -11.97 -22.40 29.06
C ASP A 292 -11.06 -22.62 30.27
N GLN A 293 -11.11 -23.78 30.89
CA GLN A 293 -10.24 -24.15 32.01
C GLN A 293 -8.76 -24.14 31.56
N VAL A 294 -8.47 -24.81 30.44
CA VAL A 294 -7.10 -24.89 29.89
C VAL A 294 -6.60 -23.52 29.45
N LYS A 295 -7.45 -22.72 28.77
CA LYS A 295 -7.11 -21.34 28.43
C LYS A 295 -6.79 -20.49 29.66
N ALA A 296 -7.57 -20.60 30.71
CA ALA A 296 -7.35 -19.86 31.95
C ALA A 296 -6.02 -20.25 32.61
N ALA A 297 -5.73 -21.55 32.69
CA ALA A 297 -4.48 -22.07 33.25
C ALA A 297 -3.26 -21.62 32.41
N MET A 298 -3.33 -21.70 31.08
CA MET A 298 -2.28 -21.20 30.19
C MET A 298 -2.06 -19.69 30.34
N ARG A 299 -3.12 -18.89 30.38
CA ARG A 299 -3.04 -17.43 30.59
C ARG A 299 -2.41 -17.09 31.94
N ALA A 300 -2.72 -17.86 32.99
CA ALA A 300 -2.09 -17.72 34.29
C ALA A 300 -0.58 -18.04 34.25
N GLY A 301 -0.18 -19.09 33.53
CA GLY A 301 1.22 -19.42 33.30
C GLY A 301 1.99 -18.30 32.55
N PHE A 302 1.40 -17.75 31.49
CA PHE A 302 2.04 -16.67 30.72
C PHE A 302 2.28 -15.36 31.49
N ARG A 303 1.60 -15.14 32.62
CA ARG A 303 1.79 -13.95 33.49
C ARG A 303 2.97 -14.07 34.44
N LEU A 304 3.47 -15.27 34.65
CA LEU A 304 4.58 -15.54 35.56
C LEU A 304 5.94 -15.19 34.93
N PRO A 305 6.98 -15.04 35.73
CA PRO A 305 8.35 -15.03 35.26
C PRO A 305 8.65 -16.25 34.36
N ALA A 306 9.55 -16.12 33.41
CA ALA A 306 9.74 -17.13 32.35
C ALA A 306 9.96 -18.54 32.89
N LYS A 307 10.84 -18.71 33.91
CA LYS A 307 11.16 -20.02 34.50
C LYS A 307 9.91 -20.66 35.17
N GLU A 308 9.23 -19.88 35.99
CA GLU A 308 8.03 -20.36 36.74
C GLU A 308 6.88 -20.64 35.78
N GLY A 309 6.65 -19.76 34.80
CA GLY A 309 5.61 -19.91 33.80
C GLY A 309 5.80 -21.16 32.93
N MET A 310 7.04 -21.42 32.46
CA MET A 310 7.37 -22.64 31.73
C MET A 310 7.14 -23.87 32.57
N ALA A 311 7.59 -23.89 33.83
CA ALA A 311 7.37 -25.01 34.76
C ALA A 311 5.88 -25.27 35.00
N LYS A 312 5.05 -24.20 35.14
CA LYS A 312 3.61 -24.31 35.30
C LYS A 312 2.95 -24.91 34.05
N LEU A 313 3.33 -24.44 32.87
CA LEU A 313 2.76 -24.95 31.62
C LEU A 313 3.24 -26.37 31.30
N GLU A 314 4.45 -26.75 31.71
CA GLU A 314 4.90 -28.14 31.60
C GLU A 314 4.06 -29.08 32.47
N LYS A 315 3.76 -28.68 33.73
CA LYS A 315 2.82 -29.43 34.59
C LYS A 315 1.42 -29.56 33.97
N GLN A 316 0.96 -28.50 33.31
CA GLN A 316 -0.32 -28.54 32.58
C GLN A 316 -0.23 -29.48 31.38
N ALA A 317 0.88 -29.52 30.64
CA ALA A 317 1.09 -30.46 29.56
C ALA A 317 1.10 -31.93 30.05
N GLN A 318 1.77 -32.18 31.17
CA GLN A 318 1.75 -33.49 31.82
C GLN A 318 0.35 -33.91 32.23
N TRP A 319 -0.47 -33.00 32.76
CA TRP A 319 -1.87 -33.30 33.09
C TRP A 319 -2.72 -33.63 31.86
N LEU A 320 -2.48 -32.92 30.72
CA LEU A 320 -3.17 -33.18 29.45
C LEU A 320 -2.71 -34.48 28.78
N GLU A 321 -1.50 -34.94 29.04
CA GLU A 321 -0.84 -35.99 28.24
C GLU A 321 -1.57 -37.33 28.25
N HIS A 322 -2.26 -37.64 29.34
CA HIS A 322 -2.96 -38.91 29.49
C HIS A 322 -4.19 -39.02 28.58
N GLU A 323 -5.02 -37.98 28.56
CA GLU A 323 -6.28 -38.01 27.81
C GLU A 323 -6.22 -37.27 26.47
N TYR A 324 -5.35 -36.23 26.40
CA TYR A 324 -5.24 -35.33 25.25
C TYR A 324 -3.77 -35.18 24.83
N PRO A 325 -3.08 -36.22 24.37
CA PRO A 325 -1.64 -36.18 24.08
C PRO A 325 -1.30 -35.16 22.98
N SER A 326 -2.19 -34.97 22.00
CA SER A 326 -2.01 -33.95 20.95
C SER A 326 -2.04 -32.53 21.50
N ALA A 327 -2.90 -32.25 22.48
CA ALA A 327 -2.95 -30.95 23.16
C ALA A 327 -1.68 -30.74 24.00
N ALA A 328 -1.20 -31.76 24.70
CA ALA A 328 0.05 -31.72 25.48
C ALA A 328 1.26 -31.48 24.57
N ALA A 329 1.37 -32.24 23.47
CA ALA A 329 2.43 -32.03 22.48
C ALA A 329 2.42 -30.61 21.87
N SER A 330 1.23 -30.12 21.50
CA SER A 330 1.04 -28.76 21.02
C SER A 330 1.47 -27.71 22.05
N LEU A 331 1.18 -27.91 23.35
CA LEU A 331 1.57 -26.98 24.41
C LEU A 331 3.10 -26.94 24.60
N ARG A 332 3.77 -28.09 24.56
CA ARG A 332 5.25 -28.18 24.67
C ARG A 332 5.98 -27.60 23.48
N GLU A 333 5.38 -27.67 22.29
CA GLU A 333 5.99 -27.18 21.08
C GLU A 333 6.27 -25.67 21.15
N GLY A 334 7.54 -25.28 21.10
CA GLY A 334 7.99 -23.89 21.17
C GLY A 334 7.69 -23.20 22.51
N LEU A 335 7.55 -23.96 23.61
CA LEU A 335 7.25 -23.43 24.95
C LEU A 335 8.22 -22.32 25.37
N ALA A 336 9.51 -22.50 25.12
CA ALA A 336 10.51 -21.49 25.45
C ALA A 336 10.28 -20.18 24.69
N GLU A 337 9.93 -20.22 23.41
CA GLU A 337 9.69 -19.03 22.58
C GLU A 337 8.44 -18.26 22.97
N MET A 338 7.47 -18.88 23.63
CA MET A 338 6.30 -18.18 24.20
C MET A 338 6.63 -17.29 25.39
N PHE A 339 7.79 -17.49 26.02
CA PHE A 339 8.27 -16.68 27.15
C PHE A 339 9.40 -15.72 26.79
N THR A 340 9.68 -15.49 25.52
CA THR A 340 10.72 -14.56 25.08
C THR A 340 10.48 -13.15 25.64
N VAL A 341 9.27 -12.64 25.54
CA VAL A 341 8.90 -11.31 26.07
C VAL A 341 9.06 -11.23 27.61
N ASN A 342 8.81 -12.34 28.34
CA ASN A 342 9.03 -12.37 29.80
C ASN A 342 10.53 -12.29 30.16
N ARG A 343 11.39 -12.92 29.36
CA ARG A 343 12.86 -12.85 29.55
C ARG A 343 13.46 -11.50 29.22
N LEU A 344 12.77 -10.70 28.40
CA LEU A 344 13.20 -9.34 28.04
C LEU A 344 12.82 -8.30 29.12
N GLU A 345 12.10 -8.69 30.17
CA GLU A 345 11.73 -7.86 31.32
C GLU A 345 11.09 -6.52 30.95
N LEU A 346 10.22 -6.55 29.94
CA LEU A 346 9.53 -5.36 29.42
C LEU A 346 8.40 -4.90 30.36
N SER A 347 7.99 -3.65 30.25
CA SER A 347 6.83 -3.15 30.98
C SER A 347 5.57 -3.98 30.69
N PRO A 348 4.65 -4.15 31.65
CA PRO A 348 3.46 -5.00 31.46
C PRO A 348 2.59 -4.62 30.26
N ARG A 349 2.55 -3.33 29.90
CA ARG A 349 1.80 -2.84 28.73
C ARG A 349 2.48 -3.25 27.43
N LEU A 350 3.79 -3.08 27.34
CA LEU A 350 4.58 -3.44 26.16
C LEU A 350 4.62 -4.96 26.00
N ALA A 351 4.87 -5.71 27.07
CA ALA A 351 4.86 -7.17 27.08
C ALA A 351 3.54 -7.75 26.57
N ARG A 352 2.39 -7.18 27.02
CA ARG A 352 1.06 -7.59 26.54
C ARG A 352 0.91 -7.33 25.03
N CYS A 353 1.45 -6.25 24.51
CA CYS A 353 1.39 -5.91 23.10
C CYS A 353 2.21 -6.87 22.24
N LEU A 354 3.42 -7.21 22.69
CA LEU A 354 4.41 -7.96 21.92
C LEU A 354 4.30 -9.49 22.04
N CYS A 355 3.42 -10.00 22.92
CA CYS A 355 3.26 -11.44 23.10
C CYS A 355 2.34 -12.12 22.08
N SER A 356 1.79 -11.40 21.12
CA SER A 356 0.88 -11.92 20.09
C SER A 356 1.02 -11.18 18.78
N THR A 357 0.50 -11.78 17.71
CA THR A 357 0.42 -11.21 16.37
C THR A 357 -0.71 -10.18 16.18
N ASN A 358 -1.45 -9.81 17.23
CA ASN A 358 -2.55 -8.83 17.15
C ASN A 358 -2.14 -7.50 16.50
N VAL A 359 -0.87 -7.12 16.59
CA VAL A 359 -0.33 -5.89 15.99
C VAL A 359 -0.41 -5.95 14.45
N ILE A 360 -0.18 -7.11 13.85
CA ILE A 360 -0.29 -7.33 12.39
C ILE A 360 -1.70 -7.79 11.99
N GLU A 361 -2.43 -8.50 12.85
CA GLU A 361 -3.80 -8.93 12.58
C GLU A 361 -4.78 -7.74 12.41
N SER A 362 -4.55 -6.64 13.13
CA SER A 362 -5.31 -5.41 12.95
C SER A 362 -5.20 -4.83 11.52
N PRO A 363 -4.00 -4.65 10.92
CA PRO A 363 -3.81 -4.43 9.49
C PRO A 363 -4.54 -5.43 8.60
N HIS A 364 -4.43 -6.73 8.86
CA HIS A 364 -5.11 -7.79 8.09
C HIS A 364 -6.64 -7.63 8.11
N SER A 365 -7.22 -7.25 9.24
CA SER A 365 -8.65 -6.93 9.34
C SER A 365 -9.03 -5.73 8.46
N GLY A 366 -8.17 -4.72 8.39
CA GLY A 366 -8.31 -3.58 7.48
C GLY A 366 -8.30 -4.00 6.01
N VAL A 367 -7.39 -4.89 5.64
CA VAL A 367 -7.29 -5.46 4.29
C VAL A 367 -8.54 -6.27 3.95
N ARG A 368 -8.95 -7.22 4.81
CA ARG A 368 -10.16 -8.04 4.60
C ARG A 368 -11.41 -7.19 4.40
N ARG A 369 -11.57 -6.11 5.16
CA ARG A 369 -12.69 -5.18 5.01
C ARG A 369 -12.69 -4.49 3.64
N ARG A 370 -11.53 -4.10 3.12
CA ARG A 370 -11.38 -3.41 1.83
C ARG A 370 -11.55 -4.35 0.65
N THR A 371 -11.17 -5.61 0.80
CA THR A 371 -11.21 -6.61 -0.26
C THR A 371 -12.47 -7.48 -0.23
N ARG A 372 -13.35 -7.34 0.77
CA ARG A 372 -14.53 -8.21 0.99
C ARG A 372 -15.49 -8.33 -0.19
N ARG A 373 -15.48 -7.37 -1.12
CA ARG A 373 -16.35 -7.37 -2.32
C ARG A 373 -15.71 -8.01 -3.53
N VAL A 374 -14.48 -8.44 -3.43
CA VAL A 374 -13.82 -9.21 -4.48
C VAL A 374 -14.34 -10.64 -4.39
N CYS A 375 -15.22 -11.00 -5.32
CA CYS A 375 -15.88 -12.33 -5.32
C CYS A 375 -14.98 -13.42 -5.90
N ARG A 376 -13.99 -13.08 -6.72
CA ARG A 376 -13.11 -14.04 -7.37
C ARG A 376 -11.70 -13.48 -7.51
N TRP A 377 -10.76 -14.21 -6.99
CA TRP A 377 -9.33 -13.99 -7.18
C TRP A 377 -8.87 -14.82 -8.37
N ARG A 378 -8.32 -14.18 -9.42
CA ARG A 378 -7.96 -14.86 -10.67
C ARG A 378 -6.58 -15.46 -10.64
N ASP A 379 -5.65 -14.75 -10.01
CA ASP A 379 -4.24 -15.09 -9.96
C ASP A 379 -3.55 -14.36 -8.82
N GLY A 380 -2.35 -14.80 -8.45
CA GLY A 380 -1.56 -14.21 -7.37
C GLY A 380 -1.17 -12.77 -7.62
N LYS A 381 -0.96 -12.35 -8.89
CA LYS A 381 -0.68 -10.95 -9.22
C LYS A 381 -1.83 -10.03 -8.83
N MET A 382 -3.06 -10.47 -9.08
CA MET A 382 -4.24 -9.73 -8.64
C MET A 382 -4.30 -9.63 -7.12
N VAL A 383 -4.02 -10.74 -6.43
CA VAL A 383 -4.01 -10.79 -4.95
C VAL A 383 -2.97 -9.83 -4.39
N LEU A 384 -1.72 -9.90 -4.87
CA LEU A 384 -0.63 -9.04 -4.39
C LEU A 384 -0.93 -7.54 -4.60
N ARG A 385 -1.45 -7.15 -5.77
CA ARG A 385 -1.82 -5.75 -6.07
C ARG A 385 -2.87 -5.23 -5.09
N TRP A 386 -3.93 -6.02 -4.88
CA TRP A 386 -5.01 -5.66 -3.97
C TRP A 386 -4.55 -5.63 -2.52
N ALA A 387 -3.75 -6.61 -2.10
CA ALA A 387 -3.19 -6.67 -0.75
C ALA A 387 -2.27 -5.47 -0.48
N ALA A 388 -1.35 -5.15 -1.40
CA ALA A 388 -0.45 -4.01 -1.28
C ALA A 388 -1.21 -2.68 -1.18
N ALA A 389 -2.15 -2.43 -2.10
CA ALA A 389 -2.94 -1.21 -2.11
C ALA A 389 -3.80 -1.08 -0.84
N ALA A 390 -4.43 -2.17 -0.38
CA ALA A 390 -5.22 -2.17 0.85
C ALA A 390 -4.36 -1.98 2.11
N LEU A 391 -3.17 -2.58 2.17
CA LEU A 391 -2.22 -2.40 3.27
C LEU A 391 -1.71 -0.96 3.35
N LEU A 392 -1.24 -0.39 2.23
CA LEU A 392 -0.74 0.99 2.18
C LEU A 392 -1.82 2.01 2.53
N MET A 393 -3.05 1.80 2.03
CA MET A 393 -4.18 2.65 2.41
C MET A 393 -4.54 2.50 3.90
N THR A 394 -4.32 1.33 4.49
CA THR A 394 -4.57 1.09 5.93
C THR A 394 -3.44 1.67 6.77
N GLU A 395 -2.20 1.63 6.28
CA GLU A 395 -0.99 2.13 6.94
C GLU A 395 -1.10 3.61 7.34
N SER A 396 -1.72 4.43 6.49
CA SER A 396 -1.95 5.86 6.77
C SER A 396 -2.77 6.12 8.05
N ASN A 397 -3.53 5.11 8.50
CA ASN A 397 -4.38 5.18 9.68
C ASN A 397 -3.87 4.34 10.86
N PHE A 398 -2.66 3.82 10.78
CA PHE A 398 -2.11 3.03 11.88
C PHE A 398 -1.90 3.87 13.13
N ARG A 399 -2.37 3.35 14.25
CA ARG A 399 -2.04 3.89 15.57
C ARG A 399 -0.72 3.29 16.04
N ARG A 400 0.00 4.01 16.87
CA ARG A 400 1.17 3.49 17.59
C ARG A 400 0.79 2.27 18.41
N ILE A 401 1.74 1.37 18.63
CA ILE A 401 1.51 0.18 19.44
C ILE A 401 1.29 0.57 20.91
N MET A 402 0.59 -0.30 21.65
CA MET A 402 0.39 -0.11 23.09
C MET A 402 1.75 -0.27 23.80
N GLY A 403 2.01 0.62 24.78
CA GLY A 403 3.28 0.62 25.50
C GLY A 403 4.47 1.22 24.74
N TYR A 404 4.24 1.93 23.63
CA TYR A 404 5.31 2.50 22.79
C TYR A 404 6.29 3.39 23.55
N ARG A 405 5.86 4.03 24.64
CA ARG A 405 6.74 4.87 25.49
C ARG A 405 7.84 4.08 26.18
N ASP A 406 7.65 2.77 26.33
CA ASP A 406 8.57 1.86 27.01
C ASP A 406 9.47 1.08 25.99
N LEU A 407 9.41 1.39 24.69
CA LEU A 407 10.22 0.72 23.65
C LEU A 407 11.73 0.86 23.86
N TRP A 408 12.16 1.86 24.63
CA TRP A 408 13.56 1.99 25.03
C TRP A 408 14.05 0.78 25.86
N MET A 409 13.16 0.11 26.64
CA MET A 409 13.50 -1.12 27.37
C MET A 409 13.83 -2.25 26.37
N LEU A 410 12.99 -2.39 25.33
CA LEU A 410 13.25 -3.37 24.27
C LEU A 410 14.52 -3.03 23.50
N ALA A 411 14.75 -1.77 23.16
CA ALA A 411 15.97 -1.33 22.49
C ALA A 411 17.21 -1.66 23.32
N ALA A 412 17.18 -1.42 24.63
CA ALA A 412 18.26 -1.79 25.55
C ALA A 412 18.48 -3.30 25.61
N ALA A 413 17.40 -4.10 25.73
CA ALA A 413 17.47 -5.57 25.72
C ALA A 413 18.03 -6.14 24.39
N LEU A 414 17.84 -5.44 23.28
CA LEU A 414 18.41 -5.76 21.96
C LEU A 414 19.85 -5.23 21.79
N GLY A 415 20.45 -4.63 22.83
CA GLY A 415 21.82 -4.10 22.80
C GLY A 415 21.98 -2.81 22.00
N ARG A 416 20.90 -2.04 21.82
CA ARG A 416 20.93 -0.76 21.09
C ARG A 416 21.14 0.42 22.05
N LYS A 417 22.06 1.31 21.72
CA LYS A 417 22.22 2.59 22.43
C LYS A 417 21.02 3.49 22.11
N THR A 418 20.23 3.84 23.10
CA THR A 418 19.11 4.80 22.96
C THR A 418 19.56 6.16 23.47
N ALA A 419 19.32 7.21 22.68
CA ALA A 419 19.65 8.60 23.05
C ALA A 419 18.95 9.07 24.34
N SER A 420 17.84 8.42 24.74
CA SER A 420 17.09 8.77 25.95
C SER A 420 17.70 8.28 27.27
N ALA A 421 18.75 7.44 27.21
CA ALA A 421 19.46 7.02 28.43
C ALA A 421 20.47 8.09 28.90
N GLN A 422 20.82 9.05 28.07
CA GLN A 422 21.77 10.11 28.42
C GLN A 422 21.11 11.35 29.04
N GLU A 423 19.80 11.59 28.82
CA GLU A 423 19.10 12.75 29.40
C GLU A 423 18.47 12.52 30.77
N LYS A 424 18.44 11.28 31.27
CA LYS A 424 17.87 10.97 32.60
C LYS A 424 18.91 10.73 33.71
N VAL A 425 20.19 10.90 33.41
CA VAL A 425 21.32 10.79 34.38
C VAL A 425 22.07 12.13 34.49
N ALA A 426 21.54 13.21 33.96
CA ALA A 426 22.05 14.57 34.20
C ALA A 426 21.09 15.37 35.06
#